data_829a64c5832b18ea5ac6d3dce4df0ff5
#
_entry.id   829a64c5832b18ea5ac6d3dce4df0ff5
#
_cell.length_a   1.000
_cell.length_b   1.000
_cell.length_c   1.000
_cell.angle_alpha   90.00
_cell.angle_beta   90.00
_cell.angle_gamma   90.00
#
_symmetry.space_group_name_H-M   'P 1'
#
loop_
_entity.id
_entity.type
_entity.pdbx_description
1 polymer ?
#
loop_
_entity_poly.entity_id
_entity_poly.type
_entity_poly.pdbx_seq_one_letter_code
_entity_poly.pdbx_strand_id
1 'polypeptide(L)'
;MNQQMIKTIITEVPSKLTILWQSGKQTIVDISEYINSPGYEKLKEPKFFTSAIVEEWGHGVEWADGEVGIDADSLYRLGKEQAGLAFPVTDFNAWMERNRLSLASAANALGITRRTVVYYHGGHKPIPIYIKLACIGWETLAYQQAA
;
A
#
# COMPACT_ATOMS: atom_id res chain seq x y z
N MET A 1 6.32 -7.95 15.83
CA MET A 1 6.18 -7.16 14.60
C MET A 1 5.44 -5.88 14.89
N ASN A 2 5.99 -4.75 14.50
CA ASN A 2 5.39 -3.46 14.81
C ASN A 2 4.28 -3.14 13.81
N GLN A 3 3.07 -3.44 14.21
CA GLN A 3 1.89 -3.03 13.46
C GLN A 3 1.74 -1.51 13.57
N GLN A 4 1.46 -0.85 12.48
CA GLN A 4 1.23 0.59 12.49
C GLN A 4 -0.15 0.89 13.05
N MET A 5 -0.20 1.74 14.08
CA MET A 5 -1.44 2.07 14.78
C MET A 5 -1.75 3.54 14.59
N ILE A 6 -2.99 3.84 14.24
CA ILE A 6 -3.47 5.22 14.02
C ILE A 6 -3.91 5.82 15.34
N LYS A 7 -3.48 7.05 15.59
CA LYS A 7 -3.93 7.83 16.76
C LYS A 7 -5.10 8.74 16.40
N THR A 8 -4.94 9.58 15.38
CA THR A 8 -5.98 10.50 14.90
C THR A 8 -5.93 10.66 13.41
N ILE A 9 -7.04 11.13 12.84
CA ILE A 9 -7.12 11.46 11.41
C ILE A 9 -7.76 12.82 11.22
N ILE A 10 -7.39 13.47 10.11
CA ILE A 10 -8.05 14.67 9.61
C ILE A 10 -8.39 14.38 8.13
N THR A 11 -9.64 14.62 7.77
CA THR A 11 -10.08 14.47 6.39
C THR A 11 -9.98 15.78 5.64
N GLU A 12 -9.57 15.72 4.38
CA GLU A 12 -9.56 16.85 3.46
C GLU A 12 -10.21 16.42 2.16
N VAL A 13 -11.36 16.99 1.86
CA VAL A 13 -12.07 16.65 0.61
C VAL A 13 -11.23 17.04 -0.59
N PRO A 14 -11.29 16.32 -1.70
CA PRO A 14 -12.17 15.19 -1.93
C PRO A 14 -11.62 13.84 -1.44
N SER A 15 -10.33 13.68 -1.17
CA SER A 15 -9.76 12.33 -1.04
C SER A 15 -8.53 12.21 -0.16
N LYS A 16 -8.15 13.25 0.59
CA LYS A 16 -6.93 13.20 1.40
C LYS A 16 -7.22 12.93 2.86
N LEU A 17 -6.37 12.11 3.47
CA LEU A 17 -6.35 11.86 4.90
C LEU A 17 -5.00 12.29 5.46
N THR A 18 -5.02 13.04 6.55
CA THR A 18 -3.81 13.30 7.34
C THR A 18 -3.88 12.39 8.56
N ILE A 19 -2.94 11.48 8.66
CA ILE A 19 -2.92 10.44 9.69
C ILE A 19 -1.82 10.75 10.68
N LEU A 20 -2.17 10.86 11.96
CA LEU A 20 -1.19 10.89 13.04
C LEU A 20 -1.10 9.47 13.60
N TRP A 21 0.08 8.90 13.52
CA TRP A 21 0.35 7.54 14.01
C TRP A 21 0.66 7.55 15.50
N GLN A 22 0.47 6.43 16.17
CA GLN A 22 0.84 6.27 17.58
C GLN A 22 2.33 6.57 17.82
N SER A 23 3.17 6.35 16.83
CA SER A 23 4.60 6.66 16.88
C SER A 23 4.91 8.15 16.95
N GLY A 24 3.91 9.01 16.71
CA GLY A 24 4.10 10.47 16.60
C GLY A 24 4.39 10.93 15.18
N LYS A 25 4.62 10.04 14.24
CA LYS A 25 4.81 10.38 12.82
C LYS A 25 3.48 10.75 12.19
N GLN A 26 3.54 11.53 11.13
CA GLN A 26 2.39 12.00 10.39
C GLN A 26 2.52 11.63 8.92
N THR A 27 1.42 11.20 8.31
CA THR A 27 1.35 10.84 6.90
C THR A 27 0.17 11.53 6.25
N ILE A 28 0.39 12.12 5.08
CA ILE A 28 -0.69 12.61 4.23
C ILE A 28 -0.84 11.59 3.10
N VAL A 29 -2.04 11.03 2.95
CA VAL A 29 -2.30 10.02 1.93
C VAL A 29 -3.53 10.39 1.12
N ASP A 30 -3.43 10.24 -0.20
CA ASP A 30 -4.53 10.41 -1.12
C ASP A 30 -5.17 9.05 -1.38
N ILE A 31 -6.45 8.89 -1.01
CA ILE A 31 -7.16 7.62 -1.17
C ILE A 31 -8.07 7.59 -2.40
N SER A 32 -7.80 8.42 -3.40
CA SER A 32 -8.62 8.47 -4.63
C SER A 32 -8.72 7.12 -5.33
N GLU A 33 -7.68 6.29 -5.28
CA GLU A 33 -7.73 4.94 -5.84
C GLU A 33 -8.82 4.09 -5.18
N TYR A 34 -8.95 4.18 -3.85
CA TYR A 34 -10.01 3.49 -3.13
C TYR A 34 -11.38 4.04 -3.51
N ILE A 35 -11.51 5.36 -3.55
CA ILE A 35 -12.79 6.02 -3.84
C ILE A 35 -13.33 5.59 -5.22
N ASN A 36 -12.43 5.35 -6.17
CA ASN A 36 -12.78 4.90 -7.52
C ASN A 36 -12.91 3.38 -7.64
N SER A 37 -12.77 2.66 -6.53
CA SER A 37 -12.87 1.20 -6.51
C SER A 37 -14.27 0.73 -6.10
N PRO A 38 -14.70 -0.46 -6.56
CA PRO A 38 -15.98 -1.02 -6.14
C PRO A 38 -16.08 -1.15 -4.62
N GLY A 39 -17.23 -0.78 -4.07
CA GLY A 39 -17.49 -0.83 -2.64
C GLY A 39 -17.18 0.46 -1.89
N TYR A 40 -16.54 1.43 -2.53
CA TYR A 40 -16.15 2.70 -1.90
C TYR A 40 -16.85 3.92 -2.49
N GLU A 41 -17.91 3.70 -3.28
CA GLU A 41 -18.59 4.77 -4.04
C GLU A 41 -19.15 5.87 -3.12
N LYS A 42 -19.58 5.52 -1.92
CA LYS A 42 -20.13 6.48 -0.95
C LYS A 42 -19.12 7.54 -0.54
N LEU A 43 -17.83 7.24 -0.63
CA LEU A 43 -16.76 8.19 -0.29
C LEU A 43 -16.68 9.37 -1.25
N LYS A 44 -17.33 9.30 -2.40
CA LYS A 44 -17.42 10.42 -3.34
C LYS A 44 -18.26 11.57 -2.79
N GLU A 45 -19.15 11.28 -1.84
CA GLU A 45 -19.96 12.28 -1.19
C GLU A 45 -19.16 12.95 -0.07
N PRO A 46 -18.96 14.29 -0.12
CA PRO A 46 -18.13 14.97 0.88
C PRO A 46 -18.57 14.77 2.32
N LYS A 47 -19.87 14.80 2.59
CA LYS A 47 -20.39 14.59 3.95
C LYS A 47 -20.08 13.19 4.47
N PHE A 48 -20.20 12.19 3.61
CA PHE A 48 -19.87 10.83 3.98
C PHE A 48 -18.36 10.72 4.25
N PHE A 49 -17.55 11.23 3.33
CA PHE A 49 -16.10 11.19 3.44
C PHE A 49 -15.60 11.82 4.74
N THR A 50 -16.13 12.99 5.12
CA THR A 50 -15.69 13.68 6.33
C THR A 50 -16.19 13.03 7.62
N SER A 51 -17.07 12.04 7.55
CA SER A 51 -17.54 11.29 8.71
C SER A 51 -16.57 10.18 9.15
N ALA A 52 -15.41 10.09 8.54
CA ALA A 52 -14.39 9.09 8.88
C ALA A 52 -14.01 9.12 10.36
N ILE A 53 -13.85 7.95 10.94
CA ILE A 53 -13.34 7.79 12.31
C ILE A 53 -12.20 6.78 12.33
N VAL A 54 -11.36 6.89 13.36
CA VAL A 54 -10.34 5.87 13.61
C VAL A 54 -11.04 4.68 14.25
N GLU A 55 -10.75 3.47 13.75
CA GLU A 55 -11.26 2.25 14.34
C GLU A 55 -10.79 2.14 15.81
N GLU A 56 -11.59 1.49 16.65
CA GLU A 56 -11.43 1.46 18.13
C GLU A 56 -10.00 1.18 18.58
N TRP A 57 -9.29 0.31 17.90
CA TRP A 57 -7.93 -0.12 18.29
C TRP A 57 -6.83 0.56 17.48
N GLY A 58 -7.19 1.49 16.59
CA GLY A 58 -6.23 2.16 15.71
C GLY A 58 -5.79 1.33 14.51
N HIS A 59 -6.51 0.25 14.20
CA HIS A 59 -6.15 -0.66 13.11
C HIS A 59 -6.61 -0.20 11.73
N GLY A 60 -7.33 0.89 11.65
CA GLY A 60 -7.79 1.43 10.37
C GLY A 60 -8.63 2.67 10.53
N VAL A 61 -9.10 3.16 9.39
CA VAL A 61 -10.06 4.25 9.27
C VAL A 61 -11.36 3.65 8.77
N GLU A 62 -12.48 4.04 9.35
CA GLU A 62 -13.76 3.49 8.94
C GLU A 62 -14.83 4.56 8.82
N TRP A 63 -15.86 4.22 8.04
CA TRP A 63 -17.05 5.04 7.80
C TRP A 63 -18.28 4.18 8.04
N ALA A 64 -19.35 4.82 8.52
CA ALA A 64 -20.64 4.16 8.75
C ALA A 64 -20.49 2.90 9.64
N ASP A 65 -19.88 3.06 10.80
CA ASP A 65 -19.69 2.00 11.80
C ASP A 65 -19.02 0.73 11.23
N GLY A 66 -18.03 0.94 10.35
CA GLY A 66 -17.27 -0.17 9.78
C GLY A 66 -17.83 -0.74 8.50
N GLU A 67 -18.91 -0.19 7.97
CA GLU A 67 -19.46 -0.62 6.67
C GLU A 67 -18.42 -0.43 5.55
N VAL A 68 -17.65 0.65 5.62
CA VAL A 68 -16.54 0.94 4.72
C VAL A 68 -15.30 1.14 5.58
N GLY A 69 -14.18 0.55 5.22
CA GLY A 69 -12.95 0.69 5.98
C GLY A 69 -11.70 0.48 5.15
N ILE A 70 -10.61 1.08 5.61
CA ILE A 70 -9.27 0.86 5.05
C ILE A 70 -8.33 0.61 6.23
N ASP A 71 -7.61 -0.49 6.18
CA ASP A 71 -6.73 -0.87 7.27
C ASP A 71 -5.49 0.02 7.36
N ALA A 72 -4.95 0.12 8.57
CA ALA A 72 -3.80 0.98 8.86
C ALA A 72 -2.55 0.59 8.05
N ASP A 73 -2.30 -0.70 7.89
CA ASP A 73 -1.14 -1.17 7.15
C ASP A 73 -1.20 -0.77 5.68
N SER A 74 -2.38 -0.85 5.06
CA SER A 74 -2.58 -0.40 3.68
C SER A 74 -2.39 1.11 3.54
N LEU A 75 -2.89 1.89 4.50
CA LEU A 75 -2.72 3.34 4.49
C LEU A 75 -1.26 3.73 4.69
N TYR A 76 -0.55 3.05 5.58
CA TYR A 76 0.87 3.27 5.82
C TYR A 76 1.68 2.98 4.55
N ARG A 77 1.43 1.84 3.92
CA ARG A 77 2.09 1.45 2.67
C ARG A 77 1.82 2.47 1.57
N LEU A 78 0.56 2.82 1.35
CA LEU A 78 0.16 3.77 0.30
C LEU A 78 0.81 5.14 0.52
N GLY A 79 0.84 5.61 1.75
CA GLY A 79 1.50 6.87 2.09
C GLY A 79 2.99 6.86 1.76
N LYS A 80 3.68 5.77 2.05
CA LYS A 80 5.09 5.63 1.68
C LYS A 80 5.30 5.58 0.17
N GLU A 81 4.44 4.88 -0.54
CA GLU A 81 4.49 4.83 -2.01
C GLU A 81 4.32 6.23 -2.62
N GLN A 82 3.34 6.98 -2.12
CA GLN A 82 3.07 8.34 -2.62
C GLN A 82 4.19 9.33 -2.29
N ALA A 83 4.88 9.11 -1.18
CA ALA A 83 6.04 9.92 -0.80
C ALA A 83 7.32 9.53 -1.54
N GLY A 84 7.29 8.50 -2.37
CA GLY A 84 8.48 8.03 -3.10
C GLY A 84 9.44 7.22 -2.23
N LEU A 85 8.99 6.74 -1.07
CA LEU A 85 9.82 6.01 -0.11
C LEU A 85 9.68 4.49 -0.22
N ALA A 86 8.78 4.02 -1.07
CA ALA A 86 8.55 2.60 -1.28
C ALA A 86 8.23 2.33 -2.75
N PHE A 87 8.57 1.14 -3.20
CA PHE A 87 8.23 0.67 -4.55
C PHE A 87 6.73 0.32 -4.56
N PRO A 88 5.92 0.94 -5.45
CA PRO A 88 4.48 0.65 -5.46
C PRO A 88 4.20 -0.83 -5.71
N VAL A 89 3.25 -1.38 -4.95
CA VAL A 89 2.82 -2.78 -5.08
C VAL A 89 2.35 -3.08 -6.50
N THR A 90 1.65 -2.13 -7.13
CA THR A 90 1.19 -2.28 -8.51
C THR A 90 2.36 -2.49 -9.47
N ASP A 91 3.47 -1.77 -9.25
CA ASP A 91 4.67 -1.89 -10.09
C ASP A 91 5.40 -3.20 -9.82
N PHE A 92 5.47 -3.64 -8.58
CA PHE A 92 6.04 -4.94 -8.23
C PHE A 92 5.25 -6.08 -8.88
N ASN A 93 3.94 -6.03 -8.78
CA ASN A 93 3.07 -7.05 -9.37
C ASN A 93 3.15 -7.03 -10.90
N ALA A 94 3.25 -5.85 -11.51
CA ALA A 94 3.45 -5.72 -12.94
C ALA A 94 4.79 -6.33 -13.40
N TRP A 95 5.85 -6.16 -12.60
CA TRP A 95 7.13 -6.80 -12.87
C TRP A 95 7.02 -8.32 -12.86
N MET A 96 6.33 -8.88 -11.86
CA MET A 96 6.09 -10.34 -11.79
C MET A 96 5.30 -10.82 -13.01
N GLU A 97 4.23 -10.11 -13.34
CA GLU A 97 3.33 -10.52 -14.42
C GLU A 97 4.00 -10.47 -15.79
N ARG A 98 4.68 -9.36 -16.12
CA ARG A 98 5.32 -9.26 -17.44
C ARG A 98 6.49 -10.22 -17.62
N ASN A 99 7.11 -10.68 -16.53
CA ASN A 99 8.18 -11.67 -16.56
C ASN A 99 7.69 -13.09 -16.27
N ARG A 100 6.37 -13.26 -16.12
CA ARG A 100 5.70 -14.55 -15.87
C ARG A 100 6.28 -15.28 -14.66
N LEU A 101 6.52 -14.53 -13.59
CA LEU A 101 7.08 -15.08 -12.36
C LEU A 101 5.96 -15.50 -11.40
N SER A 102 6.10 -16.69 -10.84
CA SER A 102 5.30 -17.12 -9.70
C SER A 102 5.86 -16.51 -8.42
N LEU A 103 5.16 -16.68 -7.30
CA LEU A 103 5.67 -16.23 -6.00
C LEU A 103 7.04 -16.89 -5.71
N ALA A 104 7.17 -18.16 -5.97
CA ALA A 104 8.42 -18.89 -5.74
C ALA A 104 9.54 -18.43 -6.69
N SER A 105 9.25 -18.28 -7.98
CA SER A 105 10.28 -17.86 -8.93
C SER A 105 10.67 -16.39 -8.75
N ALA A 106 9.76 -15.52 -8.33
CA ALA A 106 10.09 -14.15 -7.98
C ALA A 106 11.03 -14.10 -6.76
N ALA A 107 10.75 -14.92 -5.74
CA ALA A 107 11.61 -15.04 -4.57
C ALA A 107 13.02 -15.49 -4.96
N ASN A 108 13.10 -16.48 -5.83
CA ASN A 108 14.36 -16.99 -6.34
C ASN A 108 15.11 -15.93 -7.14
N ALA A 109 14.41 -15.21 -8.01
CA ALA A 109 15.00 -14.13 -8.82
C ALA A 109 15.62 -13.02 -7.97
N LEU A 110 14.98 -12.67 -6.86
CA LEU A 110 15.42 -11.57 -6.01
C LEU A 110 16.29 -12.00 -4.84
N GLY A 111 16.45 -13.31 -4.60
CA GLY A 111 17.22 -13.81 -3.47
C GLY A 111 16.57 -13.55 -2.11
N ILE A 112 15.26 -13.53 -2.07
CA ILE A 112 14.45 -13.34 -0.85
C ILE A 112 13.54 -14.54 -0.64
N THR A 113 12.91 -14.61 0.55
CA THR A 113 12.01 -15.73 0.85
C THR A 113 10.69 -15.59 0.10
N ARG A 114 10.03 -16.72 -0.18
CA ARG A 114 8.69 -16.73 -0.76
C ARG A 114 7.71 -15.98 0.13
N ARG A 115 7.84 -16.11 1.45
CA ARG A 115 7.00 -15.42 2.41
C ARG A 115 7.07 -13.91 2.25
N THR A 116 8.28 -13.36 2.04
CA THR A 116 8.47 -11.94 1.81
C THR A 116 7.77 -11.50 0.52
N VAL A 117 7.90 -12.30 -0.55
CA VAL A 117 7.20 -12.00 -1.81
C VAL A 117 5.68 -12.00 -1.61
N VAL A 118 5.15 -12.95 -0.85
CA VAL A 118 3.71 -13.00 -0.54
C VAL A 118 3.25 -11.70 0.13
N TYR A 119 4.01 -11.18 1.10
CA TYR A 119 3.67 -9.93 1.77
C TYR A 119 3.71 -8.74 0.81
N TYR A 120 4.72 -8.67 -0.06
CA TYR A 120 4.83 -7.60 -1.05
C TYR A 120 3.69 -7.67 -2.07
N HIS A 121 3.48 -8.84 -2.63
CA HIS A 121 2.44 -9.08 -3.63
C HIS A 121 1.03 -8.72 -3.12
N GLY A 122 0.76 -9.05 -1.87
CA GLY A 122 -0.54 -8.78 -1.24
C GLY A 122 -0.71 -7.37 -0.68
N GLY A 123 0.33 -6.55 -0.71
CA GLY A 123 0.26 -5.18 -0.21
C GLY A 123 0.27 -5.06 1.31
N HIS A 124 0.75 -6.07 2.02
CA HIS A 124 0.76 -6.07 3.49
C HIS A 124 1.91 -5.26 4.09
N LYS A 125 2.94 -4.97 3.32
CA LYS A 125 4.12 -4.22 3.76
C LYS A 125 4.60 -3.30 2.65
N PRO A 126 5.17 -2.12 3.01
CA PRO A 126 5.87 -1.29 2.03
C PRO A 126 7.03 -2.07 1.43
N ILE A 127 7.23 -1.94 0.14
CA ILE A 127 8.33 -2.59 -0.56
C ILE A 127 9.51 -1.63 -0.59
N PRO A 128 10.66 -1.99 0.00
CA PRO A 128 11.83 -1.11 0.01
C PRO A 128 12.30 -0.75 -1.41
N ILE A 129 12.87 0.43 -1.55
CA ILE A 129 13.37 0.90 -2.85
C ILE A 129 14.45 -0.03 -3.42
N TYR A 130 15.27 -0.67 -2.56
CA TYR A 130 16.28 -1.59 -3.07
C TYR A 130 15.66 -2.80 -3.81
N ILE A 131 14.44 -3.17 -3.47
CA ILE A 131 13.71 -4.23 -4.21
C ILE A 131 13.35 -3.73 -5.62
N LYS A 132 12.96 -2.46 -5.76
CA LYS A 132 12.76 -1.85 -7.08
C LYS A 132 14.03 -1.96 -7.93
N LEU A 133 15.16 -1.61 -7.34
CA LEU A 133 16.45 -1.67 -8.03
C LEU A 133 16.80 -3.13 -8.41
N ALA A 134 16.52 -4.07 -7.52
CA ALA A 134 16.73 -5.49 -7.80
C ALA A 134 15.84 -5.98 -8.95
N CYS A 135 14.57 -5.58 -8.99
CA CYS A 135 13.65 -5.94 -10.06
C CYS A 135 14.13 -5.40 -11.41
N ILE A 136 14.55 -4.14 -11.45
CA ILE A 136 15.07 -3.51 -12.66
C ILE A 136 16.35 -4.20 -13.11
N GLY A 137 17.27 -4.44 -12.17
CA GLY A 137 18.54 -5.12 -12.47
C GLY A 137 18.34 -6.53 -12.98
N TRP A 138 17.47 -7.28 -12.32
CA TRP A 138 17.17 -8.66 -12.74
C TRP A 138 16.58 -8.69 -14.17
N GLU A 139 15.64 -7.80 -14.45
CA GLU A 139 15.00 -7.73 -15.77
C GLU A 139 15.99 -7.34 -16.86
N THR A 140 16.86 -6.38 -16.57
CA THR A 140 17.93 -5.97 -17.49
C THR A 140 18.85 -7.14 -17.81
N LEU A 141 19.29 -7.89 -16.79
CA LEU A 141 20.16 -9.05 -16.96
C LEU A 141 19.46 -10.17 -17.73
N ALA A 142 18.18 -10.42 -17.45
CA ALA A 142 17.41 -11.43 -18.12
C ALA A 142 17.28 -11.13 -19.61
N TYR A 143 17.03 -9.88 -19.98
CA TYR A 143 16.94 -9.46 -21.37
C TYR A 143 18.27 -9.53 -22.09
N GLN A 144 19.37 -9.23 -21.42
CA GLN A 144 20.70 -9.35 -21.98
C GLN A 144 21.06 -10.82 -22.27
N GLN A 145 20.66 -11.75 -21.40
CA GLN A 145 20.89 -13.17 -21.58
C GLN A 145 20.06 -13.76 -22.73
N ALA A 146 18.88 -13.18 -22.99
CA ALA A 146 17.98 -13.62 -24.06
C ALA A 146 18.39 -13.11 -25.44
N ALA A 147 19.28 -12.13 -25.52
CA ALA A 147 19.70 -11.49 -26.79
C ALA A 147 20.72 -12.34 -27.56
#